data_78c3cecc3e328350919f6f894740dbb5
#
_entry.id   78c3cecc3e328350919f6f894740dbb5
#
_cell.length_a   1.000
_cell.length_b   1.000
_cell.length_c   1.000
_cell.angle_alpha   90.00
_cell.angle_beta   90.00
_cell.angle_gamma   90.00
#
_symmetry.space_group_name_H-M   'P 1'
#
loop_
_entity.id
_entity.type
_entity.pdbx_description
1 polymer ?
#
loop_
_entity_poly.entity_id
_entity_poly.type
_entity_poly.pdbx_seq_one_letter_code
_entity_poly.pdbx_strand_id
1 'polypeptide(L)'
;VLIAFGVANAVFEPAFADQLLLIVALTMLVTPLLFILYDKFIAHAYSTGQGGREADAIDEDNPIIIAGRGRVGGIVDRMLDAAGHRATVIDYNSEHLEVLKKFGVTTYYGDATRPDLLASAGIDRARILVVALDEREQIDRLVRYACANFPGLHVVARAKDRDHVYHLWAMGCRDIVRETYDSSLRMGRSVYEALGHDRQSATAMVEAWEEMDRTSMREIADVFRLDTPSYENEELLAKIRELKAEWDPKLREAMDEIAARGR
;
A
#
# COMPACT_ATOMS: atom_id res chain seq x y z
N VAL A 1 -9.05 43.31 -7.03
CA VAL A 1 -8.46 44.16 -8.08
C VAL A 1 -9.50 44.56 -9.11
N LEU A 2 -10.21 43.65 -9.82
CA LEU A 2 -11.19 43.95 -10.86
C LEU A 2 -12.36 44.83 -10.39
N ILE A 3 -12.93 44.52 -9.22
CA ILE A 3 -14.05 45.29 -8.66
C ILE A 3 -13.60 46.74 -8.30
N ALA A 4 -12.43 46.87 -7.66
CA ALA A 4 -11.87 48.18 -7.33
C ALA A 4 -11.53 48.99 -8.58
N PHE A 5 -11.04 48.35 -9.65
CA PHE A 5 -10.83 49.00 -10.95
C PHE A 5 -12.16 49.47 -11.61
N GLY A 6 -13.20 48.64 -11.49
CA GLY A 6 -14.54 49.01 -12.00
C GLY A 6 -15.15 50.21 -11.28
N VAL A 7 -14.97 50.35 -9.97
CA VAL A 7 -15.41 51.52 -9.19
C VAL A 7 -14.59 52.75 -9.60
N ALA A 8 -13.27 52.63 -9.72
CA ALA A 8 -12.40 53.74 -10.10
C ALA A 8 -12.70 54.32 -11.50
N ASN A 9 -13.24 53.48 -12.41
CA ASN A 9 -13.65 53.88 -13.77
C ASN A 9 -15.16 54.13 -13.90
N ALA A 10 -15.88 54.29 -12.78
CA ALA A 10 -17.32 54.56 -12.74
C ALA A 10 -18.21 53.53 -13.51
N VAL A 11 -17.71 52.28 -13.61
CA VAL A 11 -18.48 51.15 -14.18
C VAL A 11 -19.47 50.57 -13.17
N PHE A 12 -19.11 50.63 -11.88
CA PHE A 12 -19.97 50.17 -10.78
C PHE A 12 -20.18 51.28 -9.76
N GLU A 13 -21.40 51.38 -9.21
CA GLU A 13 -21.66 52.20 -8.04
C GLU A 13 -20.94 51.62 -6.82
N PRO A 14 -20.37 52.45 -5.91
CA PRO A 14 -19.66 51.97 -4.72
C PRO A 14 -20.50 51.01 -3.87
N ALA A 15 -21.79 51.30 -3.66
CA ALA A 15 -22.67 50.42 -2.89
C ALA A 15 -22.85 49.02 -3.50
N PHE A 16 -22.88 48.94 -4.84
CA PHE A 16 -22.94 47.65 -5.53
C PHE A 16 -21.62 46.91 -5.47
N ALA A 17 -20.50 47.59 -5.53
CA ALA A 17 -19.17 47.01 -5.38
C ALA A 17 -18.97 46.41 -4.00
N ASP A 18 -19.45 47.06 -2.93
CA ASP A 18 -19.40 46.56 -1.56
C ASP A 18 -20.22 45.27 -1.40
N GLN A 19 -21.38 45.20 -2.02
CA GLN A 19 -22.18 43.96 -2.03
C GLN A 19 -21.46 42.81 -2.76
N LEU A 20 -20.86 43.07 -3.91
CA LEU A 20 -20.07 42.09 -4.64
C LEU A 20 -18.87 41.60 -3.84
N LEU A 21 -18.16 42.51 -3.16
CA LEU A 21 -17.03 42.13 -2.29
C LEU A 21 -17.46 41.24 -1.11
N LEU A 22 -18.63 41.56 -0.51
CA LEU A 22 -19.20 40.73 0.54
C LEU A 22 -19.56 39.32 0.04
N ILE A 23 -20.18 39.23 -1.14
CA ILE A 23 -20.51 37.92 -1.74
C ILE A 23 -19.24 37.10 -2.02
N VAL A 24 -18.22 37.73 -2.60
CA VAL A 24 -16.94 37.08 -2.88
C VAL A 24 -16.27 36.59 -1.58
N ALA A 25 -16.24 37.45 -0.54
CA ALA A 25 -15.68 37.06 0.76
C ALA A 25 -16.43 35.90 1.39
N LEU A 26 -17.77 35.89 1.35
CA LEU A 26 -18.60 34.82 1.87
C LEU A 26 -18.42 33.53 1.07
N THR A 27 -18.34 33.58 -0.25
CA THR A 27 -18.10 32.39 -1.07
C THR A 27 -16.72 31.78 -0.83
N MET A 28 -15.69 32.63 -0.66
CA MET A 28 -14.36 32.18 -0.30
C MET A 28 -14.30 31.52 1.07
N LEU A 29 -15.10 31.97 2.03
CA LEU A 29 -15.20 31.40 3.37
C LEU A 29 -16.00 30.08 3.36
N VAL A 30 -17.10 30.03 2.62
CA VAL A 30 -18.03 28.90 2.57
C VAL A 30 -17.48 27.73 1.75
N THR A 31 -16.74 28.00 0.66
CA THR A 31 -16.21 26.97 -0.24
C THR A 31 -15.34 25.91 0.47
N PRO A 32 -14.34 26.26 1.27
CA PRO A 32 -13.55 25.24 2.00
C PRO A 32 -14.40 24.46 3.00
N LEU A 33 -15.38 25.10 3.65
CA LEU A 33 -16.28 24.42 4.59
C LEU A 33 -17.17 23.39 3.86
N LEU A 34 -17.70 23.77 2.70
CA LEU A 34 -18.48 22.85 1.85
C LEU A 34 -17.61 21.71 1.31
N PHE A 35 -16.34 21.98 1.01
CA PHE A 35 -15.40 20.95 0.55
C PHE A 35 -15.08 19.92 1.64
N ILE A 36 -14.84 20.41 2.86
CA ILE A 36 -14.65 19.53 4.05
C ILE A 36 -15.93 18.72 4.34
N LEU A 37 -17.10 19.35 4.22
CA LEU A 37 -18.39 18.69 4.41
C LEU A 37 -18.65 17.62 3.34
N TYR A 38 -18.36 17.96 2.08
CA TYR A 38 -18.43 17.04 0.96
C TYR A 38 -17.51 15.83 1.18
N ASP A 39 -16.25 16.08 1.52
CA ASP A 39 -15.25 15.02 1.72
C ASP A 39 -15.61 14.11 2.91
N LYS A 40 -16.07 14.71 4.00
CA LYS A 40 -16.40 13.98 5.24
C LYS A 40 -17.73 13.20 5.17
N PHE A 41 -18.75 13.74 4.49
CA PHE A 41 -20.09 13.15 4.49
C PHE A 41 -20.51 12.55 3.14
N ILE A 42 -20.07 13.12 2.02
CA ILE A 42 -20.50 12.70 0.71
C ILE A 42 -19.45 11.81 0.05
N ALA A 43 -18.21 12.23 -0.03
CA ALA A 43 -17.15 11.41 -0.62
C ALA A 43 -16.96 10.11 0.14
N HIS A 44 -17.03 10.14 1.48
CA HIS A 44 -16.96 8.94 2.30
C HIS A 44 -18.19 8.02 2.11
N ALA A 45 -19.40 8.58 1.99
CA ALA A 45 -20.61 7.80 1.70
C ALA A 45 -20.61 7.23 0.27
N TYR A 46 -20.01 7.94 -0.69
CA TYR A 46 -19.89 7.46 -2.06
C TYR A 46 -18.65 6.58 -2.30
N SER A 47 -17.58 6.73 -1.53
CA SER A 47 -16.41 5.80 -1.59
C SER A 47 -16.73 4.44 -0.98
N THR A 48 -17.66 4.37 -0.02
CA THR A 48 -18.24 3.10 0.46
C THR A 48 -19.35 2.58 -0.45
N GLY A 49 -19.75 3.34 -1.47
CA GLY A 49 -20.88 3.06 -2.36
C GLY A 49 -20.55 3.10 -3.85
N GLN A 50 -19.31 2.89 -4.28
CA GLN A 50 -19.04 2.65 -5.70
C GLN A 50 -19.57 1.28 -6.10
N GLY A 51 -20.80 1.31 -6.60
CA GLY A 51 -21.52 0.20 -7.17
C GLY A 51 -22.52 -0.38 -6.18
N GLY A 52 -23.80 -0.06 -6.35
CA GLY A 52 -24.93 -0.72 -5.69
C GLY A 52 -25.09 -2.18 -6.17
N ARG A 53 -23.99 -2.88 -6.39
CA ARG A 53 -23.92 -4.30 -6.65
C ARG A 53 -23.72 -5.03 -5.32
N GLU A 54 -24.61 -5.94 -5.00
CA GLU A 54 -24.42 -6.84 -3.88
C GLU A 54 -23.16 -7.69 -4.10
N ALA A 55 -22.49 -8.08 -3.02
CA ALA A 55 -21.35 -8.99 -3.09
C ALA A 55 -21.75 -10.27 -3.78
N ASP A 56 -20.90 -10.78 -4.65
CA ASP A 56 -21.18 -12.05 -5.34
C ASP A 56 -21.24 -13.20 -4.32
N ALA A 57 -22.16 -14.15 -4.52
CA ALA A 57 -22.14 -15.40 -3.77
C ALA A 57 -20.92 -16.23 -4.19
N ILE A 58 -20.15 -16.69 -3.22
CA ILE A 58 -18.94 -17.49 -3.46
C ILE A 58 -19.27 -18.95 -3.17
N ASP A 59 -19.25 -19.78 -4.22
CA ASP A 59 -19.55 -21.21 -4.14
C ASP A 59 -18.27 -22.07 -4.25
N GLU A 60 -17.09 -21.45 -4.21
CA GLU A 60 -15.82 -22.16 -4.33
C GLU A 60 -15.19 -22.40 -2.95
N ASP A 61 -14.54 -23.55 -2.80
CA ASP A 61 -13.82 -23.98 -1.59
C ASP A 61 -12.34 -24.20 -1.93
N ASN A 62 -11.65 -23.12 -2.28
CA ASN A 62 -10.24 -23.17 -2.62
C ASN A 62 -9.36 -22.96 -1.38
N PRO A 63 -8.20 -23.65 -1.28
CA PRO A 63 -7.29 -23.52 -0.13
C PRO A 63 -6.55 -22.17 -0.10
N ILE A 64 -6.70 -21.34 -1.13
CA ILE A 64 -6.04 -20.04 -1.28
C ILE A 64 -7.11 -18.99 -1.53
N ILE A 65 -7.03 -17.90 -0.76
CA ILE A 65 -7.84 -16.70 -0.97
C ILE A 65 -6.90 -15.54 -1.34
N ILE A 66 -7.25 -14.78 -2.38
CA ILE A 66 -6.54 -13.58 -2.80
C ILE A 66 -7.47 -12.37 -2.61
N ALA A 67 -7.11 -11.49 -1.70
CA ALA A 67 -7.78 -10.21 -1.46
C ALA A 67 -7.12 -9.12 -2.29
N GLY A 68 -7.82 -8.67 -3.34
CA GLY A 68 -7.34 -7.70 -4.32
C GLY A 68 -6.71 -8.36 -5.55
N ARG A 69 -7.27 -8.06 -6.73
CA ARG A 69 -6.78 -8.56 -8.03
C ARG A 69 -6.04 -7.51 -8.87
N GLY A 70 -5.63 -6.44 -8.24
CA GLY A 70 -4.88 -5.38 -8.89
C GLY A 70 -3.54 -5.84 -9.50
N ARG A 71 -2.58 -4.94 -9.57
CA ARG A 71 -1.24 -5.17 -10.18
C ARG A 71 -0.47 -6.34 -9.56
N VAL A 72 -0.60 -6.56 -8.26
CA VAL A 72 0.09 -7.63 -7.52
C VAL A 72 -0.73 -8.92 -7.54
N GLY A 73 -1.95 -8.89 -7.01
CA GLY A 73 -2.78 -10.09 -6.88
C GLY A 73 -3.08 -10.77 -8.20
N GLY A 74 -3.26 -10.00 -9.28
CA GLY A 74 -3.47 -10.57 -10.62
C GLY A 74 -2.26 -11.32 -11.19
N ILE A 75 -1.03 -10.94 -10.80
CA ILE A 75 0.18 -11.69 -11.17
C ILE A 75 0.26 -12.98 -10.35
N VAL A 76 0.03 -12.88 -9.04
CA VAL A 76 0.05 -14.03 -8.13
C VAL A 76 -0.99 -15.07 -8.55
N ASP A 77 -2.22 -14.64 -8.84
CA ASP A 77 -3.30 -15.50 -9.34
C ASP A 77 -2.88 -16.29 -10.59
N ARG A 78 -2.33 -15.61 -11.60
CA ARG A 78 -1.88 -16.27 -12.83
C ARG A 78 -0.70 -17.23 -12.60
N MET A 79 0.20 -16.92 -11.69
CA MET A 79 1.31 -17.81 -11.33
C MET A 79 0.79 -19.09 -10.66
N LEU A 80 -0.19 -18.95 -9.76
CA LEU A 80 -0.85 -20.07 -9.10
C LEU A 80 -1.61 -20.96 -10.10
N ASP A 81 -2.40 -20.33 -10.98
CA ASP A 81 -3.14 -21.04 -12.01
C ASP A 81 -2.22 -21.81 -12.97
N ALA A 82 -1.13 -21.19 -13.40
CA ALA A 82 -0.12 -21.85 -14.23
C ALA A 82 0.55 -23.06 -13.54
N ALA A 83 0.62 -23.06 -12.21
CA ALA A 83 1.10 -24.18 -11.40
C ALA A 83 0.01 -25.20 -11.02
N GLY A 84 -1.24 -25.01 -11.49
CA GLY A 84 -2.38 -25.89 -11.20
C GLY A 84 -3.03 -25.66 -9.84
N HIS A 85 -2.73 -24.53 -9.17
CA HIS A 85 -3.37 -24.16 -7.91
C HIS A 85 -4.50 -23.18 -8.15
N ARG A 86 -5.69 -23.49 -7.65
CA ARG A 86 -6.85 -22.59 -7.72
C ARG A 86 -6.91 -21.70 -6.48
N ALA A 87 -7.29 -20.44 -6.70
CA ALA A 87 -7.53 -19.47 -5.66
C ALA A 87 -8.92 -18.82 -5.79
N THR A 88 -9.55 -18.51 -4.67
CA THR A 88 -10.74 -17.65 -4.64
C THR A 88 -10.28 -16.21 -4.60
N VAL A 89 -10.58 -15.44 -5.64
CA VAL A 89 -10.12 -14.06 -5.80
C VAL A 89 -11.27 -13.10 -5.53
N ILE A 90 -11.06 -12.15 -4.62
CA ILE A 90 -12.06 -11.15 -4.24
C ILE A 90 -11.51 -9.76 -4.58
N ASP A 91 -12.30 -8.97 -5.32
CA ASP A 91 -11.96 -7.58 -5.66
C ASP A 91 -13.22 -6.71 -5.70
N TYR A 92 -13.11 -5.44 -5.34
CA TYR A 92 -14.23 -4.50 -5.36
C TYR A 92 -14.31 -3.65 -6.64
N ASN A 93 -13.34 -3.74 -7.54
CA ASN A 93 -13.32 -2.97 -8.78
C ASN A 93 -14.20 -3.64 -9.84
N SER A 94 -15.47 -3.21 -9.93
CA SER A 94 -16.46 -3.79 -10.83
C SER A 94 -16.11 -3.64 -12.32
N GLU A 95 -15.49 -2.55 -12.73
CA GLU A 95 -15.09 -2.34 -14.14
C GLU A 95 -14.03 -3.35 -14.58
N HIS A 96 -13.07 -3.64 -13.71
CA HIS A 96 -12.04 -4.65 -13.94
C HIS A 96 -12.63 -6.05 -14.06
N LEU A 97 -13.62 -6.37 -13.22
CA LEU A 97 -14.25 -7.69 -13.19
C LEU A 97 -14.98 -8.05 -14.48
N GLU A 98 -15.68 -7.10 -15.09
CA GLU A 98 -16.38 -7.35 -16.36
C GLU A 98 -15.40 -7.62 -17.51
N VAL A 99 -14.26 -6.94 -17.51
CA VAL A 99 -13.20 -7.20 -18.49
C VAL A 99 -12.60 -8.58 -18.27
N LEU A 100 -12.33 -8.96 -17.03
CA LEU A 100 -11.73 -10.25 -16.67
C LEU A 100 -12.64 -11.43 -16.99
N LYS A 101 -13.94 -11.30 -16.78
CA LYS A 101 -14.94 -12.32 -17.19
C LYS A 101 -14.87 -12.62 -18.68
N LYS A 102 -14.62 -11.62 -19.54
CA LYS A 102 -14.45 -11.83 -20.99
C LYS A 102 -13.20 -12.66 -21.33
N PHE A 103 -12.22 -12.68 -20.44
CA PHE A 103 -11.01 -13.51 -20.56
C PHE A 103 -11.12 -14.86 -19.83
N GLY A 104 -12.31 -15.22 -19.36
CA GLY A 104 -12.54 -16.51 -18.68
C GLY A 104 -12.00 -16.58 -17.26
N VAL A 105 -11.71 -15.42 -16.64
CA VAL A 105 -11.15 -15.36 -15.29
C VAL A 105 -12.28 -15.16 -14.27
N THR A 106 -12.38 -16.06 -13.30
CA THR A 106 -13.32 -15.95 -12.19
C THR A 106 -12.77 -15.04 -11.11
N THR A 107 -13.50 -14.00 -10.77
CA THR A 107 -13.20 -13.10 -9.65
C THR A 107 -14.52 -12.67 -9.04
N TYR A 108 -14.62 -12.71 -7.73
CA TYR A 108 -15.82 -12.34 -6.98
C TYR A 108 -15.80 -10.88 -6.60
N TYR A 109 -16.93 -10.22 -6.81
CA TYR A 109 -17.09 -8.82 -6.42
C TYR A 109 -17.36 -8.68 -4.93
N GLY A 110 -16.59 -7.84 -4.26
CA GLY A 110 -16.85 -7.45 -2.89
C GLY A 110 -15.66 -6.86 -2.16
N ASP A 111 -15.93 -6.32 -0.98
CA ASP A 111 -14.90 -5.80 -0.08
C ASP A 111 -14.30 -6.95 0.74
N ALA A 112 -13.08 -7.35 0.39
CA ALA A 112 -12.35 -8.42 1.05
C ALA A 112 -11.98 -8.11 2.52
N THR A 113 -12.26 -6.90 3.04
CA THR A 113 -12.08 -6.59 4.46
C THR A 113 -13.30 -6.96 5.31
N ARG A 114 -14.41 -7.37 4.68
CA ARG A 114 -15.65 -7.76 5.35
C ARG A 114 -15.58 -9.21 5.83
N PRO A 115 -15.80 -9.48 7.13
CA PRO A 115 -15.75 -10.83 7.70
C PRO A 115 -16.76 -11.80 7.09
N ASP A 116 -17.96 -11.32 6.76
CA ASP A 116 -19.03 -12.14 6.18
C ASP A 116 -18.67 -12.64 4.77
N LEU A 117 -18.03 -11.79 3.96
CA LEU A 117 -17.55 -12.17 2.63
C LEU A 117 -16.39 -13.16 2.70
N LEU A 118 -15.46 -12.95 3.64
CA LEU A 118 -14.36 -13.87 3.88
C LEU A 118 -14.86 -15.25 4.38
N ALA A 119 -15.87 -15.25 5.23
CA ALA A 119 -16.52 -16.50 5.67
C ALA A 119 -17.15 -17.23 4.48
N SER A 120 -17.84 -16.51 3.59
CA SER A 120 -18.40 -17.09 2.35
C SER A 120 -17.31 -17.60 1.41
N ALA A 121 -16.13 -16.97 1.41
CA ALA A 121 -14.96 -17.43 0.66
C ALA A 121 -14.23 -18.62 1.31
N GLY A 122 -14.68 -19.08 2.47
CA GLY A 122 -14.12 -20.23 3.16
C GLY A 122 -12.83 -19.96 3.93
N ILE A 123 -12.65 -18.76 4.49
CA ILE A 123 -11.42 -18.38 5.22
C ILE A 123 -11.11 -19.33 6.40
N ASP A 124 -12.14 -19.91 7.01
CA ASP A 124 -12.02 -20.90 8.08
C ASP A 124 -11.35 -22.22 7.64
N ARG A 125 -11.39 -22.55 6.35
CA ARG A 125 -10.80 -23.73 5.72
C ARG A 125 -9.59 -23.41 4.83
N ALA A 126 -9.42 -22.14 4.52
CA ALA A 126 -8.28 -21.69 3.72
C ALA A 126 -6.95 -21.95 4.43
N ARG A 127 -5.94 -22.27 3.65
CA ARG A 127 -4.56 -22.45 4.14
C ARG A 127 -3.74 -21.20 3.97
N ILE A 128 -4.04 -20.40 2.94
CA ILE A 128 -3.26 -19.21 2.57
C ILE A 128 -4.22 -18.06 2.28
N LEU A 129 -3.92 -16.90 2.83
CA LEU A 129 -4.55 -15.63 2.47
C LEU A 129 -3.49 -14.69 1.91
N VAL A 130 -3.64 -14.30 0.64
CA VAL A 130 -2.79 -13.28 -0.01
C VAL A 130 -3.50 -11.94 0.08
N VAL A 131 -2.92 -10.99 0.81
CA VAL A 131 -3.45 -9.63 0.97
C VAL A 131 -2.72 -8.70 0.01
N ALA A 132 -3.33 -8.47 -1.17
CA ALA A 132 -2.78 -7.68 -2.27
C ALA A 132 -3.57 -6.38 -2.54
N LEU A 133 -4.27 -5.88 -1.51
CA LEU A 133 -5.04 -4.64 -1.55
C LEU A 133 -4.11 -3.42 -1.74
N ASP A 134 -4.66 -2.31 -2.27
CA ASP A 134 -3.88 -1.11 -2.53
C ASP A 134 -3.85 -0.16 -1.33
N GLU A 135 -4.92 -0.07 -0.53
CA GLU A 135 -5.02 0.88 0.57
C GLU A 135 -4.45 0.31 1.87
N ARG A 136 -3.57 1.07 2.54
CA ARG A 136 -2.88 0.67 3.78
C ARG A 136 -3.87 0.27 4.87
N GLU A 137 -4.90 1.09 5.08
CA GLU A 137 -5.92 0.86 6.12
C GLU A 137 -6.72 -0.43 5.87
N GLN A 138 -6.96 -0.77 4.61
CA GLN A 138 -7.63 -2.02 4.24
C GLN A 138 -6.73 -3.23 4.50
N ILE A 139 -5.45 -3.14 4.15
CA ILE A 139 -4.45 -4.17 4.43
C ILE A 139 -4.36 -4.40 5.94
N ASP A 140 -4.19 -3.33 6.73
CA ASP A 140 -4.09 -3.40 8.19
C ASP A 140 -5.31 -4.04 8.83
N ARG A 141 -6.51 -3.66 8.38
CA ARG A 141 -7.78 -4.22 8.87
C ARG A 141 -7.88 -5.70 8.60
N LEU A 142 -7.58 -6.11 7.35
CA LEU A 142 -7.68 -7.50 6.94
C LEU A 142 -6.62 -8.37 7.62
N VAL A 143 -5.37 -7.93 7.67
CA VAL A 143 -4.27 -8.65 8.33
C VAL A 143 -4.55 -8.82 9.82
N ARG A 144 -4.96 -7.74 10.51
CA ARG A 144 -5.32 -7.80 11.93
C ARG A 144 -6.44 -8.80 12.18
N TYR A 145 -7.49 -8.76 11.37
CA TYR A 145 -8.61 -9.70 11.48
C TYR A 145 -8.16 -11.16 11.24
N ALA A 146 -7.40 -11.40 10.18
CA ALA A 146 -6.94 -12.73 9.81
C ALA A 146 -5.99 -13.33 10.86
N CYS A 147 -4.96 -12.58 11.29
CA CYS A 147 -4.00 -13.05 12.28
C CYS A 147 -4.62 -13.28 13.66
N ALA A 148 -5.63 -12.47 14.06
CA ALA A 148 -6.28 -12.61 15.36
C ALA A 148 -7.28 -13.79 15.42
N ASN A 149 -7.98 -14.09 14.32
CA ASN A 149 -9.08 -15.06 14.34
C ASN A 149 -8.71 -16.42 13.71
N PHE A 150 -7.68 -16.49 12.89
CA PHE A 150 -7.27 -17.70 12.15
C PHE A 150 -5.78 -18.02 12.35
N PRO A 151 -5.35 -18.51 13.52
CA PRO A 151 -3.93 -18.73 13.83
C PRO A 151 -3.26 -19.80 12.95
N GLY A 152 -4.04 -20.65 12.28
CA GLY A 152 -3.52 -21.64 11.33
C GLY A 152 -3.42 -21.16 9.88
N LEU A 153 -3.90 -19.95 9.59
CA LEU A 153 -3.88 -19.37 8.25
C LEU A 153 -2.53 -18.71 7.96
N HIS A 154 -1.90 -19.11 6.87
CA HIS A 154 -0.68 -18.44 6.41
C HIS A 154 -1.06 -17.15 5.67
N VAL A 155 -0.72 -16.00 6.24
CA VAL A 155 -1.02 -14.69 5.68
C VAL A 155 0.21 -14.14 4.97
N VAL A 156 0.10 -13.96 3.64
CA VAL A 156 1.10 -13.25 2.81
C VAL A 156 0.58 -11.85 2.55
N ALA A 157 1.22 -10.84 3.10
CA ALA A 157 0.72 -9.47 3.02
C ALA A 157 1.66 -8.53 2.25
N ARG A 158 1.09 -7.72 1.38
CA ARG A 158 1.78 -6.63 0.71
C ARG A 158 1.91 -5.43 1.64
N ALA A 159 3.13 -4.96 1.86
CA ALA A 159 3.42 -3.72 2.57
C ALA A 159 3.72 -2.58 1.60
N LYS A 160 3.22 -1.40 1.87
CA LYS A 160 3.44 -0.20 1.05
C LYS A 160 4.89 0.29 1.12
N ASP A 161 5.45 0.29 2.32
CA ASP A 161 6.77 0.80 2.64
C ASP A 161 7.38 0.06 3.83
N ARG A 162 8.55 0.50 4.27
CA ARG A 162 9.28 -0.09 5.39
C ARG A 162 8.54 0.05 6.73
N ASP A 163 7.93 1.19 6.99
CA ASP A 163 7.15 1.43 8.20
C ASP A 163 5.94 0.50 8.27
N HIS A 164 5.27 0.30 7.14
CA HIS A 164 4.14 -0.62 7.05
C HIS A 164 4.53 -2.08 7.34
N VAL A 165 5.76 -2.52 7.02
CA VAL A 165 6.26 -3.85 7.41
C VAL A 165 6.24 -4.02 8.91
N TYR A 166 6.70 -3.01 9.67
CA TYR A 166 6.71 -3.08 11.13
C TYR A 166 5.29 -3.14 11.71
N HIS A 167 4.35 -2.39 11.14
CA HIS A 167 2.93 -2.46 11.52
C HIS A 167 2.36 -3.86 11.31
N LEU A 168 2.55 -4.44 10.14
CA LEU A 168 2.04 -5.78 9.83
C LEU A 168 2.69 -6.86 10.69
N TRP A 169 4.00 -6.72 10.95
CA TRP A 169 4.74 -7.62 11.86
C TRP A 169 4.18 -7.58 13.27
N ALA A 170 3.94 -6.39 13.81
CA ALA A 170 3.37 -6.20 15.13
C ALA A 170 1.91 -6.72 15.24
N MET A 171 1.17 -6.77 14.12
CA MET A 171 -0.15 -7.40 14.03
C MET A 171 -0.11 -8.94 13.95
N GLY A 172 1.08 -9.54 13.86
CA GLY A 172 1.26 -11.00 13.80
C GLY A 172 1.51 -11.58 12.42
N CYS A 173 1.52 -10.77 11.34
CA CYS A 173 1.90 -11.25 10.03
C CYS A 173 3.40 -11.55 9.97
N ARG A 174 3.78 -12.67 9.36
CA ARG A 174 5.18 -13.11 9.30
C ARG A 174 5.71 -13.22 7.88
N ASP A 175 4.85 -13.22 6.89
CA ASP A 175 5.20 -13.22 5.46
C ASP A 175 4.76 -11.90 4.83
N ILE A 176 5.69 -10.95 4.71
CA ILE A 176 5.42 -9.58 4.32
C ILE A 176 6.32 -9.19 3.16
N VAL A 177 5.70 -8.80 2.06
CA VAL A 177 6.38 -8.40 0.82
C VAL A 177 6.24 -6.90 0.61
N ARG A 178 7.36 -6.18 0.53
CA ARG A 178 7.34 -4.74 0.19
C ARG A 178 7.04 -4.54 -1.29
N GLU A 179 6.03 -3.72 -1.60
CA GLU A 179 5.46 -3.54 -2.94
C GLU A 179 6.48 -3.28 -4.05
N THR A 180 7.47 -2.44 -3.77
CA THR A 180 8.45 -1.99 -4.78
C THR A 180 9.86 -2.49 -4.53
N TYR A 181 10.08 -3.29 -3.49
CA TYR A 181 11.43 -3.66 -3.03
C TYR A 181 12.22 -4.44 -4.06
N ASP A 182 11.68 -5.57 -4.53
CA ASP A 182 12.39 -6.43 -5.48
C ASP A 182 12.64 -5.74 -6.81
N SER A 183 11.68 -4.95 -7.28
CA SER A 183 11.84 -4.13 -8.48
C SER A 183 12.91 -3.05 -8.31
N SER A 184 13.02 -2.47 -7.11
CA SER A 184 14.05 -1.47 -6.80
C SER A 184 15.44 -2.09 -6.74
N LEU A 185 15.59 -3.29 -6.17
CA LEU A 185 16.84 -4.06 -6.20
C LEU A 185 17.27 -4.35 -7.64
N ARG A 186 16.30 -4.77 -8.49
CA ARG A 186 16.57 -5.00 -9.91
C ARG A 186 17.01 -3.71 -10.64
N MET A 187 16.39 -2.57 -10.33
CA MET A 187 16.78 -1.27 -10.86
C MET A 187 18.19 -0.88 -10.39
N GLY A 188 18.48 -1.04 -9.08
CA GLY A 188 19.80 -0.77 -8.51
C GLY A 188 20.90 -1.55 -9.21
N ARG A 189 20.70 -2.85 -9.46
CA ARG A 189 21.63 -3.67 -10.22
C ARG A 189 21.87 -3.10 -11.64
N SER A 190 20.81 -2.71 -12.35
CA SER A 190 20.95 -2.11 -13.68
C SER A 190 21.76 -0.81 -13.66
N VAL A 191 21.63 -0.02 -12.59
CA VAL A 191 22.41 1.21 -12.40
C VAL A 191 23.88 0.87 -12.18
N TYR A 192 24.22 -0.12 -11.36
CA TYR A 192 25.61 -0.56 -11.19
C TYR A 192 26.23 -1.08 -12.49
N GLU A 193 25.49 -1.89 -13.27
CA GLU A 193 25.92 -2.34 -14.60
C GLU A 193 26.19 -1.14 -15.53
N ALA A 194 25.33 -0.11 -15.54
CA ALA A 194 25.49 1.10 -16.33
C ALA A 194 26.68 1.99 -15.87
N LEU A 195 27.06 1.90 -14.61
CA LEU A 195 28.26 2.55 -14.06
C LEU A 195 29.57 1.82 -14.40
N GLY A 196 29.48 0.68 -15.09
CA GLY A 196 30.64 -0.08 -15.59
C GLY A 196 31.05 -1.27 -14.73
N HIS A 197 30.26 -1.63 -13.70
CA HIS A 197 30.47 -2.87 -12.99
C HIS A 197 29.99 -4.07 -13.83
N ASP A 198 30.72 -5.17 -13.80
CA ASP A 198 30.24 -6.40 -14.40
C ASP A 198 29.01 -6.93 -13.67
N ARG A 199 28.25 -7.82 -14.35
CA ARG A 199 27.00 -8.34 -13.82
C ARG A 199 27.15 -9.09 -12.50
N GLN A 200 28.26 -9.78 -12.30
CA GLN A 200 28.50 -10.52 -11.06
C GLN A 200 28.73 -9.56 -9.88
N SER A 201 29.58 -8.56 -10.08
CA SER A 201 29.85 -7.51 -9.10
C SER A 201 28.59 -6.69 -8.77
N ALA A 202 27.83 -6.29 -9.79
CA ALA A 202 26.58 -5.58 -9.60
C ALA A 202 25.54 -6.39 -8.81
N THR A 203 25.47 -7.70 -9.03
CA THR A 203 24.61 -8.59 -8.28
C THR A 203 25.08 -8.72 -6.82
N ALA A 204 26.37 -8.95 -6.58
CA ALA A 204 26.94 -9.05 -5.24
C ALA A 204 26.75 -7.76 -4.40
N MET A 205 26.84 -6.58 -5.03
CA MET A 205 26.56 -5.31 -4.36
C MET A 205 25.11 -5.22 -3.91
N VAL A 206 24.16 -5.63 -4.74
CA VAL A 206 22.74 -5.64 -4.36
C VAL A 206 22.47 -6.64 -3.25
N GLU A 207 23.05 -7.83 -3.31
CA GLU A 207 22.92 -8.87 -2.28
C GLU A 207 23.49 -8.41 -0.92
N ALA A 208 24.63 -7.73 -0.91
CA ALA A 208 25.23 -7.17 0.29
C ALA A 208 24.31 -6.11 0.95
N TRP A 209 23.71 -5.26 0.12
CA TRP A 209 22.73 -4.26 0.60
C TRP A 209 21.46 -4.95 1.13
N GLU A 210 20.95 -5.94 0.42
CA GLU A 210 19.75 -6.68 0.80
C GLU A 210 19.90 -7.39 2.14
N GLU A 211 21.04 -8.05 2.38
CA GLU A 211 21.32 -8.75 3.64
C GLU A 211 21.36 -7.77 4.83
N MET A 212 22.02 -6.63 4.64
CA MET A 212 22.03 -5.56 5.63
C MET A 212 20.62 -5.03 5.91
N ASP A 213 19.86 -4.71 4.86
CA ASP A 213 18.48 -4.20 5.00
C ASP A 213 17.60 -5.21 5.75
N ARG A 214 17.68 -6.50 5.41
CA ARG A 214 16.94 -7.58 6.05
C ARG A 214 17.27 -7.70 7.53
N THR A 215 18.57 -7.66 7.88
CA THR A 215 19.01 -7.75 9.27
C THR A 215 18.57 -6.53 10.07
N SER A 216 18.76 -5.32 9.53
CA SER A 216 18.33 -4.09 10.19
C SER A 216 16.82 -4.04 10.41
N MET A 217 16.02 -4.58 9.48
CA MET A 217 14.58 -4.64 9.63
C MET A 217 14.14 -5.53 10.79
N ARG A 218 14.79 -6.68 10.99
CA ARG A 218 14.47 -7.58 12.11
C ARG A 218 14.75 -6.91 13.46
N GLU A 219 15.91 -6.28 13.61
CA GLU A 219 16.28 -5.58 14.83
C GLU A 219 15.39 -4.40 15.15
N ILE A 220 14.94 -3.67 14.13
CA ILE A 220 14.00 -2.56 14.30
C ILE A 220 12.58 -3.05 14.65
N ALA A 221 12.15 -4.19 14.09
CA ALA A 221 10.85 -4.77 14.38
C ALA A 221 10.65 -5.13 15.85
N ASP A 222 11.73 -5.47 16.55
CA ASP A 222 11.70 -5.85 17.99
C ASP A 222 11.40 -4.65 18.91
N VAL A 223 11.75 -3.42 18.49
CA VAL A 223 11.53 -2.18 19.26
C VAL A 223 10.34 -1.35 18.72
N PHE A 224 9.69 -1.82 17.67
CA PHE A 224 8.55 -1.15 17.09
C PHE A 224 7.28 -1.33 17.95
N ARG A 225 6.48 -0.27 18.10
CA ARG A 225 5.22 -0.27 18.88
C ARG A 225 4.09 0.31 18.04
N LEU A 226 2.94 -0.40 18.03
CA LEU A 226 1.74 0.02 17.28
C LEU A 226 1.05 1.26 17.84
N ASP A 227 1.18 1.49 19.15
CA ASP A 227 0.49 2.53 19.91
C ASP A 227 1.26 3.87 19.93
N THR A 228 2.48 3.89 19.38
CA THR A 228 3.37 5.05 19.40
C THR A 228 3.81 5.39 17.97
N PRO A 229 3.58 6.61 17.50
CA PRO A 229 4.09 7.04 16.18
C PRO A 229 5.60 6.83 16.08
N SER A 230 6.09 6.35 14.93
CA SER A 230 7.51 6.02 14.74
C SER A 230 8.45 7.20 15.05
N TYR A 231 8.03 8.44 14.79
CA TYR A 231 8.80 9.65 15.07
C TYR A 231 8.80 10.08 16.56
N GLU A 232 7.91 9.50 17.38
CA GLU A 232 7.84 9.72 18.83
C GLU A 232 8.43 8.56 19.64
N ASN A 233 8.72 7.43 18.98
CA ASN A 233 9.32 6.27 19.63
C ASN A 233 10.83 6.46 19.75
N GLU A 234 11.29 6.97 20.91
CA GLU A 234 12.72 7.25 21.16
C GLU A 234 13.60 6.00 21.09
N GLU A 235 13.09 4.85 21.53
CA GLU A 235 13.80 3.56 21.47
C GLU A 235 14.04 3.15 20.01
N LEU A 236 13.00 3.27 19.16
CA LEU A 236 13.10 3.03 17.74
C LEU A 236 14.11 3.98 17.06
N LEU A 237 14.02 5.27 17.36
CA LEU A 237 14.92 6.28 16.80
C LEU A 237 16.37 6.07 17.24
N ALA A 238 16.60 5.67 18.50
CA ALA A 238 17.92 5.33 19.01
C ALA A 238 18.48 4.10 18.28
N LYS A 239 17.67 3.04 18.13
CA LYS A 239 18.07 1.83 17.43
C LYS A 239 18.40 2.09 15.96
N ILE A 240 17.62 2.90 15.27
CA ILE A 240 17.90 3.30 13.87
C ILE A 240 19.26 4.02 13.77
N ARG A 241 19.57 4.94 14.71
CA ARG A 241 20.85 5.67 14.71
C ARG A 241 22.03 4.74 14.99
N GLU A 242 21.89 3.83 15.94
CA GLU A 242 22.88 2.79 16.26
C GLU A 242 23.19 1.94 15.04
N LEU A 243 22.17 1.35 14.44
CA LEU A 243 22.30 0.50 13.26
C LEU A 243 22.94 1.25 12.09
N LYS A 244 22.52 2.49 11.85
CA LYS A 244 23.09 3.31 10.78
C LYS A 244 24.59 3.56 11.02
N ALA A 245 24.99 3.88 12.24
CA ALA A 245 26.39 4.13 12.59
C ALA A 245 27.25 2.88 12.45
N GLU A 246 26.69 1.71 12.72
CA GLU A 246 27.40 0.42 12.61
C GLU A 246 27.46 -0.07 11.15
N TRP A 247 26.34 -0.01 10.43
CA TRP A 247 26.19 -0.69 9.13
C TRP A 247 26.69 0.13 7.95
N ASP A 248 26.52 1.47 7.95
CA ASP A 248 26.95 2.30 6.82
C ASP A 248 28.46 2.15 6.50
N PRO A 249 29.39 2.10 7.49
CA PRO A 249 30.80 1.86 7.21
C PRO A 249 31.06 0.46 6.66
N LYS A 250 30.47 -0.58 7.28
CA LYS A 250 30.63 -1.99 6.86
C LYS A 250 30.12 -2.22 5.44
N LEU A 251 28.96 -1.65 5.12
CA LEU A 251 28.41 -1.75 3.77
C LEU A 251 29.31 -1.07 2.74
N ARG A 252 29.85 0.11 3.06
CA ARG A 252 30.75 0.82 2.17
C ARG A 252 32.02 0.01 1.92
N GLU A 253 32.63 -0.56 2.94
CA GLU A 253 33.79 -1.43 2.82
C GLU A 253 33.49 -2.66 1.94
N ALA A 254 32.36 -3.34 2.16
CA ALA A 254 31.94 -4.46 1.34
C ALA A 254 31.72 -4.07 -0.14
N MET A 255 31.10 -2.89 -0.39
CA MET A 255 30.90 -2.39 -1.75
C MET A 255 32.23 -2.08 -2.45
N ASP A 256 33.20 -1.47 -1.73
CA ASP A 256 34.53 -1.15 -2.27
C ASP A 256 35.31 -2.44 -2.59
N GLU A 257 35.26 -3.46 -1.73
CA GLU A 257 35.88 -4.76 -1.98
C GLU A 257 35.28 -5.46 -3.21
N ILE A 258 33.95 -5.48 -3.36
CA ILE A 258 33.26 -6.07 -4.51
C ILE A 258 33.68 -5.34 -5.79
N ALA A 259 33.69 -4.00 -5.76
CA ALA A 259 34.11 -3.19 -6.90
C ALA A 259 35.59 -3.43 -7.31
N ALA A 260 36.46 -3.69 -6.35
CA ALA A 260 37.88 -3.96 -6.62
C ALA A 260 38.10 -5.35 -7.25
N ARG A 261 37.27 -6.35 -6.93
CA ARG A 261 37.36 -7.72 -7.50
C ARG A 261 36.82 -7.80 -8.95
N GLY A 262 35.93 -6.91 -9.33
CA GLY A 262 35.29 -6.88 -10.65
C GLY A 262 36.04 -6.04 -11.70
N ARG A 263 37.21 -5.50 -11.34
CA ARG A 263 38.13 -4.80 -12.26
C ARG A 263 39.26 -5.73 -12.70
#